data_40ade31f421b2268c8c39a9b38388ad8
#
_entry.id   40ade31f421b2268c8c39a9b38388ad8
#
_cell.length_a   1.000
_cell.length_b   1.000
_cell.length_c   1.000
_cell.angle_alpha   90.00
_cell.angle_beta   90.00
_cell.angle_gamma   90.00
#
_symmetry.space_group_name_H-M   'P 1'
#
loop_
_entity.id
_entity.type
_entity.pdbx_description
1 polymer ?
#
loop_
_entity_poly.entity_id
_entity_poly.type
_entity_poly.pdbx_seq_one_letter_code
_entity_poly.pdbx_strand_id
1 'polypeptide(L)'
;MRKSTILGLFAALMFANSCTDDNGLSQRDSNLSQVSFKVSADGALTRAISDGSGVDKLVYRVFDKSGAPITNLAKTEVSATDLLTGHVVTLTLAKGQTYKVAFWAQKSACTAYTVDDNMNVTINYAGNNNDESRDAFCKTVELTVKDDVAQNVELKRPFAQINVGTTQTDWDAAHNAGVDITSSKVTIKQAANKLNVVDGTVSGATDVSYTYAAIPTENLQADADGDGTKESYKYLSMCYVLPNDATDGTHKTLASTEFTFKPASGDEVVIKDGLQNLPLQRNYRTNIVGDILTNTANLTVVVEPSFEDPDNNVVYRVASASTQAEMTTAAAQPNTIVKLAPNIYTLSTAPADGVIFTSDDPATTTIRIPAPVTATNVGFDNVTVETPNANYVGIQHAATVKYSHCIITGQPFSYAADAVYDNCTFEQTSNSAYNIWTYGSTNITFNDCTFRCAGKSVLVYNEGAIVNQTATFNNCAFTASAPVTGKAAIEIDSSLPTGVGTPFKVVINNCTATGFANGSVSGNSLWNEKRGTKATVIVDGVTVKNPS
;
A
#
# COMPACT_ATOMS: atom_id res chain seq x y z
N MET A 1 -13.50 -14.36 -3.68
CA MET A 1 -12.29 -13.68 -3.15
C MET A 1 -12.72 -12.31 -2.63
N ARG A 2 -12.68 -12.07 -1.33
CA ARG A 2 -12.94 -10.74 -0.77
C ARG A 2 -11.61 -9.99 -0.83
N LYS A 3 -11.56 -8.94 -1.65
CA LYS A 3 -10.40 -8.04 -1.73
C LYS A 3 -10.29 -7.30 -0.40
N SER A 4 -9.18 -7.48 0.31
CA SER A 4 -8.85 -6.67 1.49
C SER A 4 -8.58 -5.24 1.02
N THR A 5 -9.45 -4.33 1.39
CA THR A 5 -9.19 -2.89 1.23
C THR A 5 -8.13 -2.53 2.27
N ILE A 6 -6.89 -2.37 1.83
CA ILE A 6 -5.82 -1.85 2.69
C ILE A 6 -6.13 -0.38 2.90
N LEU A 7 -6.65 -0.04 4.08
CA LEU A 7 -6.77 1.34 4.53
C LEU A 7 -5.35 1.88 4.72
N GLY A 8 -4.85 2.61 3.71
CA GLY A 8 -3.59 3.31 3.81
C GLY A 8 -3.67 4.33 4.94
N LEU A 9 -3.05 4.02 6.07
CA LEU A 9 -3.05 4.92 7.22
C LEU A 9 -2.13 6.10 6.94
N PHE A 10 -2.62 7.30 7.20
CA PHE A 10 -1.76 8.45 7.45
C PHE A 10 -0.84 8.11 8.63
N ALA A 11 0.43 7.79 8.36
CA ALA A 11 1.45 8.03 9.36
C ALA A 11 1.41 9.53 9.66
N ALA A 12 1.33 9.89 10.93
CA ALA A 12 1.09 11.24 11.42
C ALA A 12 1.55 12.32 10.44
N LEU A 13 0.60 13.13 9.95
CA LEU A 13 0.91 14.42 9.38
C LEU A 13 1.52 15.24 10.53
N MET A 14 2.82 15.07 10.76
CA MET A 14 3.55 15.97 11.63
C MET A 14 3.54 17.34 10.97
N PHE A 15 2.64 18.20 11.42
CA PHE A 15 2.84 19.63 11.24
C PHE A 15 4.04 20.01 12.11
N ALA A 16 5.25 19.89 11.55
CA ALA A 16 6.43 20.45 12.16
C ALA A 16 6.27 21.98 12.16
N ASN A 17 5.59 22.49 13.17
CA ASN A 17 5.77 23.88 13.55
C ASN A 17 7.16 23.99 14.17
N SER A 18 8.13 24.43 13.38
CA SER A 18 9.35 25.01 13.90
C SER A 18 8.93 26.17 14.82
N CYS A 19 8.93 25.93 16.13
CA CYS A 19 8.86 26.96 17.13
C CYS A 19 10.17 27.74 17.09
N THR A 20 10.16 28.88 16.44
CA THR A 20 11.00 30.01 16.88
C THR A 20 10.11 30.85 17.78
N ASP A 21 10.54 31.04 19.02
CA ASP A 21 9.98 32.00 19.96
C ASP A 21 9.78 33.35 19.26
N ASP A 22 8.51 33.78 19.13
CA ASP A 22 8.22 35.20 19.35
C ASP A 22 6.72 35.39 19.67
N ASN A 23 6.44 36.22 20.66
CA ASN A 23 5.14 36.64 21.13
C ASN A 23 4.35 37.35 20.01
N GLY A 24 3.38 36.66 19.44
CA GLY A 24 2.42 37.24 18.52
C GLY A 24 1.41 36.18 18.12
N LEU A 25 0.22 36.20 18.72
CA LEU A 25 -0.97 35.55 18.22
C LEU A 25 -1.24 36.08 16.81
N SER A 26 -0.59 35.49 15.78
CA SER A 26 -1.04 35.69 14.42
C SER A 26 -2.40 35.01 14.27
N GLN A 27 -3.45 35.81 14.30
CA GLN A 27 -4.79 35.40 13.88
C GLN A 27 -4.62 34.74 12.50
N ARG A 28 -4.80 33.40 12.44
CA ARG A 28 -4.92 32.72 11.15
C ARG A 28 -6.03 33.44 10.40
N ASP A 29 -5.72 33.89 9.19
CA ASP A 29 -6.72 34.52 8.34
C ASP A 29 -7.89 33.55 8.20
N SER A 30 -9.07 33.95 8.71
CA SER A 30 -10.25 33.09 8.78
C SER A 30 -10.73 32.58 7.41
N ASN A 31 -10.20 33.19 6.33
CA ASN A 31 -10.51 32.87 4.95
C ASN A 31 -9.58 31.84 4.31
N LEU A 32 -8.55 31.38 5.03
CA LEU A 32 -7.59 30.39 4.53
C LEU A 32 -7.71 29.07 5.28
N SER A 33 -7.47 27.98 4.58
CA SER A 33 -7.38 26.63 5.12
C SER A 33 -6.11 25.93 4.69
N GLN A 34 -5.61 25.08 5.56
CA GLN A 34 -4.53 24.17 5.25
C GLN A 34 -5.07 22.89 4.60
N VAL A 35 -4.57 22.58 3.42
CA VAL A 35 -4.90 21.36 2.68
C VAL A 35 -3.65 20.52 2.55
N SER A 36 -3.70 19.31 3.04
CA SER A 36 -2.58 18.37 3.01
C SER A 36 -2.91 17.16 2.14
N PHE A 37 -1.99 16.81 1.27
CA PHE A 37 -2.08 15.63 0.42
C PHE A 37 -0.99 14.64 0.82
N LYS A 38 -1.38 13.41 1.14
CA LYS A 38 -0.43 12.30 1.20
C LYS A 38 -0.43 11.62 -0.16
N VAL A 39 0.59 11.91 -0.96
CA VAL A 39 0.75 11.48 -2.35
C VAL A 39 1.58 10.20 -2.38
N SER A 40 1.03 9.13 -2.93
CA SER A 40 1.74 7.86 -3.14
C SER A 40 1.70 7.45 -4.61
N ALA A 41 2.76 6.80 -5.08
CA ALA A 41 2.75 6.09 -6.34
C ALA A 41 2.10 4.72 -6.14
N ASP A 42 1.29 4.28 -7.11
CA ASP A 42 0.77 2.93 -7.18
C ASP A 42 1.93 1.95 -7.46
N GLY A 43 2.46 1.35 -6.39
CA GLY A 43 3.54 0.37 -6.42
C GLY A 43 3.06 -0.95 -5.86
N ALA A 44 3.00 -1.99 -6.68
CA ALA A 44 2.83 -3.33 -6.15
C ALA A 44 4.05 -3.69 -5.27
N LEU A 45 3.81 -4.09 -4.02
CA LEU A 45 4.83 -4.52 -3.05
C LEU A 45 5.58 -5.81 -3.47
N THR A 46 5.48 -6.23 -4.71
CA THR A 46 6.17 -7.39 -5.28
C THR A 46 7.37 -6.90 -6.08
N ARG A 47 8.54 -7.48 -5.87
CA ARG A 47 9.76 -7.29 -6.64
C ARG A 47 9.56 -7.73 -8.10
N ALA A 48 8.73 -7.01 -8.83
CA ALA A 48 8.52 -7.17 -10.26
C ALA A 48 9.08 -5.94 -10.97
N ILE A 49 9.51 -6.10 -12.20
CA ILE A 49 9.81 -4.98 -13.10
C ILE A 49 8.64 -3.99 -13.05
N SER A 50 8.96 -2.69 -12.87
CA SER A 50 7.97 -1.61 -12.80
C SER A 50 7.14 -1.61 -11.49
N ASP A 51 7.81 -1.76 -10.37
CA ASP A 51 7.22 -1.69 -9.03
C ASP A 51 7.08 -0.25 -8.48
N GLY A 52 7.45 0.77 -9.26
CA GLY A 52 7.43 2.17 -8.84
C GLY A 52 8.54 2.58 -7.86
N SER A 53 9.39 1.64 -7.41
CA SER A 53 10.40 1.88 -6.37
C SER A 53 11.48 2.90 -6.75
N GLY A 54 11.65 3.15 -8.05
CA GLY A 54 12.63 4.11 -8.55
C GLY A 54 12.14 5.56 -8.63
N VAL A 55 10.88 5.85 -8.29
CA VAL A 55 10.29 7.19 -8.42
C VAL A 55 10.64 8.02 -7.19
N ASP A 56 11.33 9.13 -7.43
CA ASP A 56 11.93 9.97 -6.38
C ASP A 56 11.74 11.49 -6.59
N LYS A 57 10.94 11.87 -7.60
CA LYS A 57 10.62 13.26 -7.93
C LYS A 57 9.12 13.43 -8.08
N LEU A 58 8.55 14.43 -7.38
CA LEU A 58 7.17 14.84 -7.49
C LEU A 58 7.08 16.27 -8.04
N VAL A 59 6.22 16.47 -9.04
CA VAL A 59 5.86 17.76 -9.60
C VAL A 59 4.38 18.01 -9.36
N TYR A 60 4.00 19.18 -8.86
CA TYR A 60 2.59 19.52 -8.69
C TYR A 60 2.29 20.99 -8.97
N ARG A 61 1.03 21.27 -9.30
CA ARG A 61 0.51 22.64 -9.49
C ARG A 61 -0.96 22.71 -9.14
N VAL A 62 -1.38 23.88 -8.65
CA VAL A 62 -2.78 24.19 -8.31
C VAL A 62 -3.41 25.00 -9.44
N PHE A 63 -4.64 24.62 -9.78
CA PHE A 63 -5.47 25.24 -10.80
C PHE A 63 -6.83 25.61 -10.18
N ASP A 64 -7.51 26.57 -10.78
CA ASP A 64 -8.91 26.84 -10.46
C ASP A 64 -9.84 25.72 -10.99
N LYS A 65 -11.12 25.82 -10.70
CA LYS A 65 -12.13 24.86 -11.15
C LYS A 65 -12.17 24.71 -12.68
N SER A 66 -11.87 25.76 -13.43
CA SER A 66 -11.87 25.73 -14.90
C SER A 66 -10.62 25.05 -15.49
N GLY A 67 -9.59 24.82 -14.67
CA GLY A 67 -8.28 24.31 -15.11
C GLY A 67 -7.30 25.41 -15.50
N ALA A 68 -7.57 26.68 -15.14
CA ALA A 68 -6.60 27.75 -15.30
C ALA A 68 -5.62 27.78 -14.11
N PRO A 69 -4.31 27.96 -14.34
CA PRO A 69 -3.33 27.96 -13.27
C PRO A 69 -3.52 29.16 -12.33
N ILE A 70 -3.43 28.91 -11.01
CA ILE A 70 -3.46 29.98 -10.01
C ILE A 70 -2.13 30.73 -10.04
N THR A 71 -2.18 32.02 -10.34
CA THR A 71 -0.99 32.86 -10.63
C THR A 71 0.01 32.87 -9.46
N ASN A 72 -0.47 32.89 -8.22
CA ASN A 72 0.38 32.98 -7.03
C ASN A 72 0.84 31.60 -6.50
N LEU A 73 0.44 30.51 -7.15
CA LEU A 73 0.84 29.15 -6.81
C LEU A 73 1.60 28.53 -7.99
N ALA A 74 2.89 28.77 -8.01
CA ALA A 74 3.77 28.28 -9.08
C ALA A 74 3.81 26.73 -9.10
N LYS A 75 4.15 26.17 -10.27
CA LYS A 75 4.54 24.77 -10.37
C LYS A 75 5.69 24.49 -9.42
N THR A 76 5.56 23.45 -8.63
CA THR A 76 6.55 23.05 -7.63
C THR A 76 7.11 21.68 -7.98
N GLU A 77 8.43 21.54 -7.87
CA GLU A 77 9.16 20.29 -8.03
C GLU A 77 9.88 19.97 -6.72
N VAL A 78 9.69 18.76 -6.20
CA VAL A 78 10.31 18.31 -4.95
C VAL A 78 10.94 16.93 -5.11
N SER A 79 11.99 16.67 -4.35
CA SER A 79 12.48 15.32 -4.13
C SER A 79 11.50 14.59 -3.21
N ALA A 80 11.08 13.41 -3.59
CA ALA A 80 10.06 12.63 -2.90
C ALA A 80 10.44 11.13 -2.93
N THR A 81 11.46 10.78 -2.17
CA THR A 81 11.98 9.39 -2.05
C THR A 81 11.05 8.48 -1.25
N ASP A 82 10.01 9.03 -0.63
CA ASP A 82 9.00 8.38 0.19
C ASP A 82 7.68 8.14 -0.55
N LEU A 83 7.64 8.29 -1.88
CA LEU A 83 6.39 8.16 -2.66
C LEU A 83 5.71 6.78 -2.53
N LEU A 84 6.43 5.70 -2.29
CA LEU A 84 5.80 4.39 -2.04
C LEU A 84 5.05 4.32 -0.71
N THR A 85 5.46 5.09 0.29
CA THR A 85 4.82 5.17 1.60
C THR A 85 3.94 6.39 1.77
N GLY A 86 4.09 7.37 0.89
CA GLY A 86 3.31 8.59 0.78
C GLY A 86 4.07 9.85 1.18
N HIS A 87 4.36 10.70 0.16
CA HIS A 87 4.95 12.03 0.33
C HIS A 87 3.89 13.06 0.72
N VAL A 88 4.18 13.91 1.70
CA VAL A 88 3.21 14.91 2.18
C VAL A 88 3.43 16.25 1.49
N VAL A 89 2.40 16.74 0.79
CA VAL A 89 2.31 18.08 0.22
C VAL A 89 1.30 18.89 0.99
N THR A 90 1.69 20.06 1.52
CA THR A 90 0.80 20.96 2.25
C THR A 90 0.65 22.28 1.52
N LEU A 91 -0.60 22.71 1.33
CA LEU A 91 -0.98 23.94 0.66
C LEU A 91 -1.85 24.80 1.58
N THR A 92 -1.75 26.14 1.44
CA THR A 92 -2.68 27.08 2.07
C THR A 92 -3.58 27.65 0.98
N LEU A 93 -4.89 27.37 1.04
CA LEU A 93 -5.86 27.70 0.01
C LEU A 93 -7.03 28.49 0.59
N ALA A 94 -7.67 29.34 -0.24
CA ALA A 94 -8.82 30.12 0.17
C ALA A 94 -10.06 29.24 0.35
N LYS A 95 -10.81 29.48 1.44
CA LYS A 95 -12.08 28.83 1.71
C LYS A 95 -13.16 29.22 0.70
N GLY A 96 -14.11 28.31 0.48
CA GLY A 96 -15.25 28.51 -0.42
C GLY A 96 -14.91 28.35 -1.91
N GLN A 97 -13.66 28.09 -2.27
CA GLN A 97 -13.24 27.90 -3.65
C GLN A 97 -13.03 26.42 -3.98
N THR A 98 -13.22 26.08 -5.24
CA THR A 98 -12.91 24.75 -5.78
C THR A 98 -11.60 24.83 -6.57
N TYR A 99 -10.72 23.89 -6.31
CA TYR A 99 -9.40 23.80 -6.94
C TYR A 99 -9.20 22.43 -7.58
N LYS A 100 -8.37 22.40 -8.62
CA LYS A 100 -7.75 21.16 -9.12
C LYS A 100 -6.28 21.18 -8.74
N VAL A 101 -5.77 20.08 -8.20
CA VAL A 101 -4.34 19.91 -7.91
C VAL A 101 -3.83 18.77 -8.75
N ALA A 102 -2.95 19.08 -9.70
CA ALA A 102 -2.36 18.09 -10.60
C ALA A 102 -1.00 17.65 -10.05
N PHE A 103 -0.77 16.33 -10.06
CA PHE A 103 0.45 15.69 -9.59
C PHE A 103 1.06 14.85 -10.71
N TRP A 104 2.38 14.91 -10.84
CA TRP A 104 3.20 14.07 -11.70
C TRP A 104 4.40 13.57 -10.93
N ALA A 105 4.67 12.27 -10.98
CA ALA A 105 5.83 11.66 -10.32
C ALA A 105 6.64 10.83 -11.31
N GLN A 106 7.95 10.91 -11.21
CA GLN A 106 8.89 10.19 -12.07
C GLN A 106 10.23 9.96 -11.35
N LYS A 107 11.06 9.12 -11.93
CA LYS A 107 12.47 9.05 -11.53
C LYS A 107 13.20 10.34 -11.92
N SER A 108 13.91 10.97 -10.99
CA SER A 108 14.61 12.25 -11.23
C SER A 108 15.66 12.16 -12.33
N ALA A 109 16.32 11.01 -12.45
CA ALA A 109 17.31 10.74 -13.48
C ALA A 109 16.70 10.49 -14.88
N CYS A 110 15.37 10.27 -14.98
CA CYS A 110 14.72 10.06 -16.27
C CYS A 110 14.56 11.37 -17.02
N THR A 111 15.14 11.49 -18.19
CA THR A 111 15.06 12.68 -19.06
C THR A 111 14.01 12.56 -20.17
N ALA A 112 13.22 11.49 -20.15
CA ALA A 112 12.19 11.24 -21.15
C ALA A 112 10.99 12.19 -21.07
N TYR A 113 10.80 12.88 -19.93
CA TYR A 113 9.62 13.69 -19.66
C TYR A 113 9.96 15.14 -19.39
N THR A 114 9.25 16.05 -20.06
CA THR A 114 9.27 17.49 -19.77
C THR A 114 7.88 17.92 -19.34
N VAL A 115 7.76 18.48 -18.13
CA VAL A 115 6.50 18.97 -17.56
C VAL A 115 6.51 20.49 -17.58
N ASP A 116 5.62 21.09 -18.38
CA ASP A 116 5.50 22.54 -18.44
C ASP A 116 4.70 23.13 -17.27
N ASP A 117 4.58 24.46 -17.24
CA ASP A 117 3.84 25.16 -16.19
C ASP A 117 2.33 24.89 -16.20
N ASN A 118 1.76 24.39 -17.28
CA ASN A 118 0.37 24.00 -17.36
C ASN A 118 0.16 22.50 -17.08
N MET A 119 1.19 21.83 -16.54
CA MET A 119 1.20 20.38 -16.31
C MET A 119 0.96 19.56 -17.60
N ASN A 120 1.36 20.11 -18.77
CA ASN A 120 1.47 19.29 -19.98
C ASN A 120 2.80 18.57 -19.95
N VAL A 121 2.74 17.25 -20.11
CA VAL A 121 3.91 16.38 -20.20
C VAL A 121 4.20 16.09 -21.66
N THR A 122 5.40 16.42 -22.09
CA THR A 122 5.92 15.99 -23.41
C THR A 122 6.82 14.78 -23.23
N ILE A 123 6.57 13.73 -24.01
CA ILE A 123 7.29 12.47 -23.94
C ILE A 123 8.31 12.40 -25.08
N ASN A 124 9.58 12.24 -24.73
CA ASN A 124 10.64 11.90 -25.66
C ASN A 124 10.87 10.37 -25.64
N TYR A 125 10.51 9.71 -26.73
CA TYR A 125 10.71 8.26 -26.87
C TYR A 125 12.12 7.86 -27.34
N ALA A 126 13.03 8.80 -27.57
CA ALA A 126 14.42 8.45 -27.84
C ALA A 126 15.06 7.82 -26.59
N GLY A 127 15.84 6.76 -26.78
CA GLY A 127 16.54 6.07 -25.70
C GLY A 127 16.55 4.55 -25.88
N ASN A 128 16.90 3.86 -24.82
CA ASN A 128 17.02 2.42 -24.82
C ASN A 128 15.67 1.72 -24.61
N ASN A 129 15.52 0.53 -25.17
CA ASN A 129 14.47 -0.41 -24.78
C ASN A 129 14.74 -0.93 -23.36
N ASN A 130 13.77 -1.57 -22.73
CA ASN A 130 13.91 -2.17 -21.39
C ASN A 130 14.31 -1.17 -20.28
N ASP A 131 13.94 0.11 -20.45
CA ASP A 131 14.31 1.18 -19.52
C ASP A 131 13.21 1.41 -18.46
N GLU A 132 13.37 0.79 -17.29
CA GLU A 132 12.46 0.93 -16.15
C GLU A 132 12.47 2.35 -15.56
N SER A 133 13.47 3.18 -15.85
CA SER A 133 13.47 4.56 -15.37
C SER A 133 12.34 5.40 -15.95
N ARG A 134 11.67 4.91 -16.99
CA ARG A 134 10.51 5.52 -17.64
C ARG A 134 9.19 5.25 -16.91
N ASP A 135 9.19 4.55 -15.79
CA ASP A 135 8.01 4.42 -14.96
C ASP A 135 7.63 5.78 -14.37
N ALA A 136 6.40 6.23 -14.60
CA ALA A 136 5.91 7.52 -14.15
C ALA A 136 4.43 7.47 -13.83
N PHE A 137 3.99 8.38 -12.95
CA PHE A 137 2.66 8.35 -12.36
C PHE A 137 2.04 9.74 -12.36
N CYS A 138 0.72 9.83 -12.46
CA CYS A 138 0.03 11.10 -12.36
C CYS A 138 -1.38 10.96 -11.80
N LYS A 139 -1.90 12.06 -11.27
CA LYS A 139 -3.31 12.23 -10.90
C LYS A 139 -3.65 13.70 -10.76
N THR A 140 -4.89 14.05 -11.06
CA THR A 140 -5.48 15.32 -10.69
C THR A 140 -6.62 15.08 -9.72
N VAL A 141 -6.63 15.81 -8.61
CA VAL A 141 -7.72 15.81 -7.65
C VAL A 141 -8.45 17.15 -7.69
N GLU A 142 -9.78 17.09 -7.60
CA GLU A 142 -10.61 18.28 -7.46
C GLU A 142 -11.18 18.33 -6.05
N LEU A 143 -11.06 19.48 -5.38
CA LEU A 143 -11.58 19.66 -4.03
C LEU A 143 -12.18 21.04 -3.84
N THR A 144 -13.25 21.13 -3.05
CA THR A 144 -13.81 22.39 -2.57
C THR A 144 -13.35 22.61 -1.13
N VAL A 145 -12.57 23.67 -0.90
CA VAL A 145 -11.99 23.97 0.40
C VAL A 145 -13.03 24.62 1.30
N LYS A 146 -13.44 23.96 2.36
CA LYS A 146 -14.35 24.50 3.39
C LYS A 146 -13.61 24.77 4.69
N ASP A 147 -12.83 23.77 5.13
CA ASP A 147 -12.02 23.76 6.34
C ASP A 147 -10.67 23.10 6.05
N ASP A 148 -9.84 22.91 7.07
CA ASP A 148 -8.61 22.14 6.94
C ASP A 148 -8.94 20.70 6.50
N VAL A 149 -8.20 20.22 5.51
CA VAL A 149 -8.45 18.93 4.85
C VAL A 149 -7.14 18.16 4.74
N ALA A 150 -7.20 16.86 4.95
CA ALA A 150 -6.14 15.93 4.57
C ALA A 150 -6.71 14.88 3.60
N GLN A 151 -5.98 14.61 2.52
CA GLN A 151 -6.42 13.70 1.47
C GLN A 151 -5.29 12.76 1.04
N ASN A 152 -5.60 11.46 0.91
CA ASN A 152 -4.73 10.51 0.22
C ASN A 152 -4.89 10.68 -1.29
N VAL A 153 -3.77 10.67 -1.99
CA VAL A 153 -3.73 10.75 -3.44
C VAL A 153 -2.84 9.64 -3.95
N GLU A 154 -3.44 8.62 -4.50
CA GLU A 154 -2.74 7.54 -5.16
C GLU A 154 -2.57 7.87 -6.64
N LEU A 155 -1.33 7.99 -7.08
CA LEU A 155 -0.99 8.28 -8.47
C LEU A 155 -0.99 6.97 -9.26
N LYS A 156 -1.50 7.02 -10.50
CA LYS A 156 -1.53 5.87 -11.41
C LYS A 156 -0.69 6.14 -12.66
N ARG A 157 -0.25 5.07 -13.31
CA ARG A 157 0.54 5.18 -14.54
C ARG A 157 -0.32 5.70 -15.69
N PRO A 158 0.06 6.78 -16.37
CA PRO A 158 -0.58 7.21 -17.60
C PRO A 158 -0.24 6.32 -18.79
N PHE A 159 0.77 5.48 -18.66
CA PHE A 159 1.30 4.61 -19.70
C PHE A 159 0.67 3.22 -19.65
N ALA A 160 0.61 2.57 -20.82
CA ALA A 160 0.58 1.12 -20.92
C ALA A 160 2.03 0.59 -20.90
N GLN A 161 2.24 -0.57 -20.29
CA GLN A 161 3.50 -1.30 -20.41
C GLN A 161 3.31 -2.46 -21.41
N ILE A 162 4.13 -2.53 -22.45
CA ILE A 162 4.12 -3.63 -23.40
C ILE A 162 5.28 -4.56 -23.06
N ASN A 163 4.98 -5.82 -22.87
CA ASN A 163 5.92 -6.87 -22.51
C ASN A 163 5.93 -7.96 -23.55
N VAL A 164 7.09 -8.54 -23.82
CA VAL A 164 7.25 -9.70 -24.70
C VAL A 164 7.99 -10.79 -23.95
N GLY A 165 7.42 -12.00 -23.95
CA GLY A 165 8.00 -13.16 -23.28
C GLY A 165 7.86 -14.43 -24.10
N THR A 166 8.89 -15.29 -24.10
CA THR A 166 8.83 -16.59 -24.76
C THR A 166 8.75 -17.73 -23.75
N THR A 167 8.16 -18.86 -24.17
CA THR A 167 8.13 -20.06 -23.32
C THR A 167 9.55 -20.57 -23.05
N GLN A 168 9.74 -21.26 -21.91
CA GLN A 168 11.04 -21.86 -21.59
C GLN A 168 11.45 -22.90 -22.67
N THR A 169 10.47 -23.64 -23.19
CA THR A 169 10.71 -24.65 -24.26
C THR A 169 11.22 -23.98 -25.52
N ASP A 170 10.61 -22.87 -25.95
CA ASP A 170 11.05 -22.14 -27.14
C ASP A 170 12.43 -21.49 -26.95
N TRP A 171 12.68 -20.93 -25.74
CA TRP A 171 14.00 -20.42 -25.37
C TRP A 171 15.09 -21.48 -25.48
N ASP A 172 14.86 -22.68 -24.92
CA ASP A 172 15.80 -23.78 -24.95
C ASP A 172 16.01 -24.30 -26.37
N ALA A 173 14.95 -24.36 -27.18
CA ALA A 173 15.06 -24.75 -28.59
C ALA A 173 15.87 -23.74 -29.39
N ALA A 174 15.68 -22.45 -29.20
CA ALA A 174 16.47 -21.39 -29.83
C ALA A 174 17.94 -21.48 -29.39
N HIS A 175 18.21 -21.63 -28.09
CA HIS A 175 19.57 -21.83 -27.58
C HIS A 175 20.27 -23.04 -28.19
N ASN A 176 19.61 -24.19 -28.27
CA ASN A 176 20.13 -25.42 -28.86
C ASN A 176 20.40 -25.26 -30.38
N ALA A 177 19.68 -24.32 -31.03
CA ALA A 177 19.93 -23.96 -32.43
C ALA A 177 21.03 -22.88 -32.59
N GLY A 178 21.65 -22.41 -31.50
CA GLY A 178 22.69 -21.39 -31.50
C GLY A 178 22.17 -19.94 -31.52
N VAL A 179 20.89 -19.74 -31.18
CA VAL A 179 20.25 -18.42 -31.11
C VAL A 179 20.13 -17.98 -29.65
N ASP A 180 21.17 -17.31 -29.16
CA ASP A 180 21.25 -16.78 -27.79
C ASP A 180 20.87 -15.29 -27.78
N ILE A 181 19.63 -14.95 -27.47
CA ILE A 181 19.16 -13.56 -27.46
C ILE A 181 19.80 -12.81 -26.30
N THR A 182 20.45 -11.69 -26.59
CA THR A 182 21.14 -10.84 -25.62
C THR A 182 20.52 -9.45 -25.46
N SER A 183 19.84 -8.93 -26.49
CA SER A 183 19.25 -7.61 -26.47
C SER A 183 18.02 -7.52 -27.37
N SER A 184 17.19 -6.51 -27.10
CA SER A 184 15.98 -6.22 -27.88
C SER A 184 15.83 -4.74 -28.16
N LYS A 185 15.10 -4.41 -29.23
CA LYS A 185 14.60 -3.06 -29.55
C LYS A 185 13.15 -3.15 -29.98
N VAL A 186 12.45 -2.02 -29.94
CA VAL A 186 11.07 -1.90 -30.42
C VAL A 186 10.87 -0.64 -31.24
N THR A 187 10.07 -0.76 -32.30
CA THR A 187 9.58 0.35 -33.11
C THR A 187 8.06 0.35 -33.09
N ILE A 188 7.46 1.51 -32.76
CA ILE A 188 6.00 1.69 -32.70
C ILE A 188 5.63 2.91 -33.53
N LYS A 189 4.62 2.78 -34.38
CA LYS A 189 4.16 3.88 -35.23
C LYS A 189 3.03 4.66 -34.58
N GLN A 190 3.08 6.00 -34.74
CA GLN A 190 1.98 6.92 -34.36
C GLN A 190 1.57 6.87 -32.89
N ALA A 191 2.50 6.66 -31.95
CA ALA A 191 2.23 6.72 -30.52
C ALA A 191 1.99 8.17 -30.07
N ALA A 192 1.07 8.38 -29.11
CA ALA A 192 0.88 9.69 -28.50
C ALA A 192 2.11 10.14 -27.73
N ASN A 193 2.44 11.45 -27.78
CA ASN A 193 3.62 11.98 -27.09
C ASN A 193 3.36 13.23 -26.22
N LYS A 194 2.10 13.57 -26.00
CA LYS A 194 1.70 14.66 -25.10
C LYS A 194 0.54 14.26 -24.22
N LEU A 195 0.63 14.57 -22.93
CA LEU A 195 -0.40 14.33 -21.93
C LEU A 195 -0.65 15.64 -21.16
N ASN A 196 -1.89 16.08 -21.06
CA ASN A 196 -2.30 17.09 -20.10
C ASN A 196 -2.71 16.38 -18.80
N VAL A 197 -1.98 16.61 -17.70
CA VAL A 197 -2.26 15.95 -16.41
C VAL A 197 -3.55 16.48 -15.77
N VAL A 198 -3.94 17.74 -16.05
CA VAL A 198 -5.11 18.39 -15.41
C VAL A 198 -6.43 17.76 -15.82
N ASP A 199 -6.56 17.36 -17.09
CA ASP A 199 -7.80 16.79 -17.65
C ASP A 199 -7.61 15.40 -18.25
N GLY A 200 -6.39 14.88 -18.28
CA GLY A 200 -6.05 13.57 -18.80
C GLY A 200 -6.04 13.46 -20.33
N THR A 201 -6.23 14.56 -21.06
CA THR A 201 -6.24 14.53 -22.53
C THR A 201 -4.86 14.21 -23.10
N VAL A 202 -4.83 13.47 -24.20
CA VAL A 202 -3.62 13.12 -24.94
C VAL A 202 -3.64 13.72 -26.32
N SER A 203 -2.46 14.00 -26.86
CA SER A 203 -2.30 14.57 -28.19
C SER A 203 -0.93 14.27 -28.77
N GLY A 204 -0.73 14.76 -29.99
CA GLY A 204 0.48 14.48 -30.73
C GLY A 204 0.52 13.05 -31.24
N ALA A 205 1.37 12.83 -32.21
CA ALA A 205 1.66 11.49 -32.73
C ALA A 205 3.13 11.48 -33.18
N THR A 206 3.87 10.46 -32.75
CA THR A 206 5.27 10.30 -33.12
C THR A 206 5.61 8.81 -33.27
N ASP A 207 6.59 8.52 -34.08
CA ASP A 207 7.15 7.18 -34.14
C ASP A 207 8.08 6.96 -32.96
N VAL A 208 7.90 5.86 -32.26
CA VAL A 208 8.79 5.38 -31.22
C VAL A 208 9.84 4.50 -31.87
N SER A 209 11.11 4.73 -31.55
CA SER A 209 12.21 3.88 -31.99
C SER A 209 13.20 3.76 -30.84
N TYR A 210 12.96 2.79 -29.97
CA TYR A 210 13.90 2.45 -28.90
C TYR A 210 15.09 1.68 -29.47
N THR A 211 16.28 1.97 -28.97
CA THR A 211 17.50 1.31 -29.36
C THR A 211 17.71 0.01 -28.59
N TYR A 212 18.61 -0.83 -29.05
CA TYR A 212 18.95 -2.09 -28.39
C TYR A 212 19.38 -1.87 -26.94
N ALA A 213 18.79 -2.67 -26.06
CA ALA A 213 19.24 -2.85 -24.68
C ALA A 213 19.21 -4.34 -24.30
N ALA A 214 19.99 -4.70 -23.28
CA ALA A 214 19.95 -6.04 -22.71
C ALA A 214 18.52 -6.45 -22.35
N ILE A 215 18.16 -7.71 -22.60
CA ILE A 215 16.87 -8.26 -22.19
C ILE A 215 16.78 -8.27 -20.66
N PRO A 216 15.57 -8.17 -20.06
CA PRO A 216 15.39 -8.31 -18.63
C PRO A 216 15.93 -9.65 -18.09
N THR A 217 16.41 -9.64 -16.85
CA THR A 217 16.97 -10.85 -16.19
C THR A 217 15.89 -11.68 -15.51
N GLU A 218 14.80 -11.04 -15.08
CA GLU A 218 13.65 -11.64 -14.43
C GLU A 218 12.76 -12.35 -15.47
N ASN A 219 11.89 -13.24 -15.01
CA ASN A 219 10.87 -13.83 -15.86
C ASN A 219 9.60 -12.97 -15.89
N LEU A 220 8.97 -12.90 -17.06
CA LEU A 220 7.64 -12.33 -17.21
C LEU A 220 6.59 -13.30 -16.66
N GLN A 221 5.68 -12.80 -15.81
CA GLN A 221 4.56 -13.57 -15.32
C GLN A 221 3.29 -13.09 -16.03
N ALA A 222 2.59 -13.97 -16.72
CA ALA A 222 1.35 -13.66 -17.44
C ALA A 222 0.37 -14.84 -17.39
N ASP A 223 -0.91 -14.54 -17.22
CA ASP A 223 -2.01 -15.53 -17.30
C ASP A 223 -2.48 -15.56 -18.77
N ALA A 224 -1.84 -16.42 -19.57
CA ALA A 224 -2.05 -16.43 -21.01
C ALA A 224 -3.31 -17.21 -21.43
N ASP A 225 -3.80 -18.14 -20.63
CA ASP A 225 -4.97 -18.96 -20.94
C ASP A 225 -6.24 -18.52 -20.16
N GLY A 226 -6.10 -17.54 -19.25
CA GLY A 226 -7.22 -16.95 -18.52
C GLY A 226 -7.75 -17.81 -17.38
N ASP A 227 -6.98 -18.79 -16.90
CA ASP A 227 -7.39 -19.70 -15.81
C ASP A 227 -7.21 -19.09 -14.41
N GLY A 228 -6.58 -17.91 -14.31
CA GLY A 228 -6.28 -17.19 -13.07
C GLY A 228 -4.93 -17.57 -12.47
N THR A 229 -4.16 -18.43 -13.12
CA THR A 229 -2.78 -18.78 -12.76
C THR A 229 -1.82 -18.06 -13.72
N LYS A 230 -0.72 -17.55 -13.21
CA LYS A 230 0.30 -16.90 -14.07
C LYS A 230 1.41 -17.87 -14.41
N GLU A 231 1.64 -18.04 -15.70
CA GLU A 231 2.78 -18.78 -16.23
C GLU A 231 4.03 -17.91 -16.27
N SER A 232 5.18 -18.58 -16.25
CA SER A 232 6.50 -17.95 -16.30
C SER A 232 7.08 -18.03 -17.71
N TYR A 233 7.40 -16.86 -18.27
CA TYR A 233 8.00 -16.71 -19.60
C TYR A 233 9.40 -16.09 -19.49
N LYS A 234 10.30 -16.45 -20.40
CA LYS A 234 11.58 -15.76 -20.54
C LYS A 234 11.32 -14.34 -21.07
N TYR A 235 11.69 -13.32 -20.29
CA TYR A 235 11.40 -11.93 -20.62
C TYR A 235 12.34 -11.41 -21.71
N LEU A 236 11.80 -10.96 -22.83
CA LEU A 236 12.57 -10.54 -24.00
C LEU A 236 12.55 -9.02 -24.23
N SER A 237 11.46 -8.36 -23.90
CA SER A 237 11.32 -6.91 -24.13
C SER A 237 10.28 -6.27 -23.23
N MET A 238 10.54 -5.01 -22.83
CA MET A 238 9.63 -4.16 -22.08
C MET A 238 9.73 -2.72 -22.57
N CYS A 239 8.58 -2.06 -22.75
CA CYS A 239 8.56 -0.61 -23.02
C CYS A 239 7.29 0.05 -22.49
N TYR A 240 7.38 1.36 -22.25
CA TYR A 240 6.23 2.20 -21.87
C TYR A 240 5.77 3.02 -23.06
N VAL A 241 4.46 3.06 -23.28
CA VAL A 241 3.81 3.83 -24.34
C VAL A 241 2.59 4.56 -23.80
N LEU A 242 2.41 5.82 -24.14
CA LEU A 242 1.20 6.56 -23.86
C LEU A 242 0.11 6.13 -24.85
N PRO A 243 -0.98 5.48 -24.39
CA PRO A 243 -2.09 5.14 -25.25
C PRO A 243 -2.79 6.40 -25.78
N ASN A 244 -3.17 6.39 -27.05
CA ASN A 244 -3.99 7.43 -27.63
C ASN A 244 -5.39 7.35 -27.02
N ASP A 245 -5.80 8.40 -26.28
CA ASP A 245 -7.17 8.58 -25.79
C ASP A 245 -7.73 7.36 -25.00
N ALA A 246 -7.47 7.31 -23.72
CA ALA A 246 -7.82 6.17 -22.87
C ALA A 246 -8.54 6.59 -21.56
N THR A 247 -9.34 7.64 -21.59
CA THR A 247 -10.08 8.12 -20.41
C THR A 247 -11.37 7.35 -20.14
N ASP A 248 -11.84 6.54 -21.10
CA ASP A 248 -13.13 5.84 -21.03
C ASP A 248 -13.04 4.36 -20.60
N GLY A 249 -11.85 3.88 -20.21
CA GLY A 249 -11.65 2.48 -19.82
C GLY A 249 -11.63 1.48 -20.99
N THR A 250 -11.69 1.95 -22.23
CA THR A 250 -11.58 1.07 -23.41
C THR A 250 -10.14 0.86 -23.83
N HIS A 251 -9.83 -0.32 -24.39
CA HIS A 251 -8.53 -0.58 -24.98
C HIS A 251 -8.36 0.24 -26.25
N LYS A 252 -7.23 0.94 -26.35
CA LYS A 252 -6.82 1.59 -27.60
C LYS A 252 -5.78 0.72 -28.32
N THR A 253 -5.68 0.87 -29.62
CA THR A 253 -4.79 0.04 -30.43
C THR A 253 -3.69 0.87 -31.06
N LEU A 254 -2.50 0.27 -31.16
CA LEU A 254 -1.38 0.82 -31.92
C LEU A 254 -1.50 0.46 -33.40
N ALA A 255 -1.12 1.39 -34.27
CA ALA A 255 -1.21 1.17 -35.71
C ALA A 255 -0.25 0.06 -36.21
N SER A 256 0.95 0.00 -35.65
CA SER A 256 1.96 -1.00 -35.98
C SER A 256 3.03 -1.05 -34.89
N THR A 257 3.43 -2.26 -34.54
CA THR A 257 4.51 -2.52 -33.57
C THR A 257 5.44 -3.58 -34.13
N GLU A 258 6.74 -3.36 -34.02
CA GLU A 258 7.79 -4.30 -34.43
C GLU A 258 8.79 -4.48 -33.30
N PHE A 259 9.00 -5.71 -32.87
CA PHE A 259 10.07 -6.08 -31.95
C PHE A 259 11.21 -6.78 -32.72
N THR A 260 12.43 -6.44 -32.37
CA THR A 260 13.61 -7.08 -32.89
C THR A 260 14.48 -7.60 -31.76
N PHE A 261 14.77 -8.87 -31.77
CA PHE A 261 15.64 -9.56 -30.80
C PHE A 261 16.97 -9.89 -31.48
N LYS A 262 18.04 -9.45 -30.81
CA LYS A 262 19.40 -9.63 -31.34
C LYS A 262 20.12 -10.74 -30.58
N PRO A 263 20.50 -11.81 -31.25
CA PRO A 263 21.32 -12.85 -30.65
C PRO A 263 22.78 -12.40 -30.51
N ALA A 264 23.57 -13.15 -29.72
CA ALA A 264 25.01 -12.96 -29.58
C ALA A 264 25.75 -13.15 -30.93
N SER A 265 25.22 -14.02 -31.79
CA SER A 265 25.70 -14.28 -33.14
C SER A 265 24.55 -14.70 -34.04
N GLY A 266 24.65 -14.44 -35.34
CA GLY A 266 23.63 -14.78 -36.34
C GLY A 266 22.65 -13.66 -36.62
N ASP A 267 21.56 -14.02 -37.31
CA ASP A 267 20.55 -13.07 -37.77
C ASP A 267 19.59 -12.65 -36.65
N GLU A 268 19.05 -11.44 -36.75
CA GLU A 268 18.05 -10.91 -35.82
C GLU A 268 16.69 -11.62 -35.98
N VAL A 269 16.00 -11.87 -34.87
CA VAL A 269 14.61 -12.36 -34.86
C VAL A 269 13.67 -11.15 -34.83
N VAL A 270 12.83 -11.01 -35.85
CA VAL A 270 11.91 -9.88 -35.99
C VAL A 270 10.47 -10.35 -35.90
N ILE A 271 9.70 -9.74 -35.01
CA ILE A 271 8.25 -9.97 -34.86
C ILE A 271 7.50 -8.69 -35.24
N LYS A 272 6.68 -8.77 -36.25
CA LYS A 272 5.81 -7.69 -36.70
C LYS A 272 4.44 -8.20 -37.17
N ASP A 273 4.38 -9.44 -37.63
CA ASP A 273 3.14 -10.05 -38.06
C ASP A 273 2.28 -10.41 -36.83
N GLY A 274 0.98 -10.10 -36.92
CA GLY A 274 0.07 -10.29 -35.79
C GLY A 274 0.06 -9.18 -34.72
N LEU A 275 0.95 -8.17 -34.85
CA LEU A 275 1.05 -7.04 -33.91
C LEU A 275 0.43 -5.74 -34.45
N GLN A 276 -0.43 -5.84 -35.47
CA GLN A 276 -1.30 -4.75 -35.88
C GLN A 276 -2.48 -4.65 -34.90
N ASN A 277 -2.82 -3.42 -34.52
CA ASN A 277 -3.90 -3.17 -33.57
C ASN A 277 -3.66 -3.77 -32.17
N LEU A 278 -2.43 -3.73 -31.69
CA LEU A 278 -2.08 -4.17 -30.35
C LEU A 278 -2.89 -3.37 -29.32
N PRO A 279 -3.70 -4.03 -28.46
CA PRO A 279 -4.53 -3.34 -27.49
C PRO A 279 -3.72 -2.76 -26.35
N LEU A 280 -4.02 -1.52 -25.97
CA LEU A 280 -3.37 -0.80 -24.88
C LEU A 280 -4.40 -0.15 -23.97
N GLN A 281 -4.07 -0.07 -22.68
CA GLN A 281 -4.84 0.69 -21.70
C GLN A 281 -3.89 1.33 -20.70
N ARG A 282 -4.18 2.56 -20.24
CA ARG A 282 -3.41 3.23 -19.19
C ARG A 282 -3.44 2.38 -17.92
N ASN A 283 -2.30 2.31 -17.25
CA ASN A 283 -2.13 1.55 -16.02
C ASN A 283 -2.33 0.02 -16.18
N TYR A 284 -2.17 -0.50 -17.41
CA TYR A 284 -2.27 -1.93 -17.72
C TYR A 284 -1.00 -2.45 -18.36
N ARG A 285 -0.79 -3.75 -18.24
CA ARG A 285 0.24 -4.49 -18.98
C ARG A 285 -0.41 -5.17 -20.18
N THR A 286 0.20 -4.98 -21.35
CA THR A 286 -0.08 -5.77 -22.53
C THR A 286 1.05 -6.78 -22.70
N ASN A 287 0.77 -8.03 -22.42
CA ASN A 287 1.74 -9.12 -22.50
C ASN A 287 1.59 -9.88 -23.81
N ILE A 288 2.66 -10.00 -24.57
CA ILE A 288 2.77 -10.77 -25.81
C ILE A 288 3.61 -11.98 -25.46
N VAL A 289 3.01 -13.14 -25.41
CA VAL A 289 3.65 -14.37 -24.96
C VAL A 289 3.42 -15.52 -25.93
N GLY A 290 4.30 -16.49 -25.97
CA GLY A 290 4.21 -17.66 -26.85
C GLY A 290 5.57 -18.21 -27.26
N ASP A 291 5.61 -18.96 -28.35
CA ASP A 291 6.82 -19.50 -28.92
C ASP A 291 7.41 -18.50 -29.95
N ILE A 292 8.04 -17.48 -29.43
CA ILE A 292 8.40 -16.26 -30.18
C ILE A 292 9.64 -16.41 -31.03
N LEU A 293 10.59 -17.24 -30.59
CA LEU A 293 11.92 -17.33 -31.21
C LEU A 293 11.99 -18.36 -32.33
N THR A 294 11.19 -19.43 -32.25
CA THR A 294 11.24 -20.53 -33.24
C THR A 294 9.93 -20.67 -34.05
N ASN A 295 8.79 -20.19 -33.54
CA ASN A 295 7.50 -20.31 -34.21
C ASN A 295 6.57 -19.10 -33.89
N THR A 296 6.69 -18.04 -34.66
CA THR A 296 5.92 -16.80 -34.49
C THR A 296 4.41 -16.93 -34.77
N ALA A 297 3.93 -18.11 -35.16
CA ALA A 297 2.51 -18.34 -35.45
C ALA A 297 1.64 -18.53 -34.18
N ASN A 298 2.24 -18.76 -33.01
CA ASN A 298 1.56 -19.08 -31.75
C ASN A 298 1.69 -17.94 -30.72
N LEU A 299 1.37 -16.71 -31.13
CA LEU A 299 1.39 -15.56 -30.21
C LEU A 299 0.05 -15.38 -29.52
N THR A 300 0.06 -15.18 -28.21
CA THR A 300 -1.09 -14.76 -27.40
C THR A 300 -0.86 -13.34 -26.89
N VAL A 301 -1.85 -12.46 -27.05
CA VAL A 301 -1.81 -11.10 -26.51
C VAL A 301 -2.82 -11.00 -25.38
N VAL A 302 -2.34 -10.69 -24.20
CA VAL A 302 -3.16 -10.55 -22.99
C VAL A 302 -3.03 -9.15 -22.41
N VAL A 303 -4.16 -8.50 -22.09
CA VAL A 303 -4.18 -7.23 -21.35
C VAL A 303 -4.55 -7.52 -19.91
N GLU A 304 -3.59 -7.34 -19.01
CA GLU A 304 -3.77 -7.61 -17.59
C GLU A 304 -3.91 -6.32 -16.78
N PRO A 305 -4.93 -6.21 -15.90
CA PRO A 305 -5.07 -5.09 -14.98
C PRO A 305 -4.07 -5.20 -13.81
N SER A 306 -2.79 -5.34 -14.10
CA SER A 306 -1.75 -5.65 -13.10
C SER A 306 -1.46 -4.50 -12.14
N PHE A 307 -2.00 -3.31 -12.39
CA PHE A 307 -1.75 -2.10 -11.62
C PHE A 307 -3.03 -1.56 -10.95
N GLU A 308 -4.16 -2.26 -11.06
CA GLU A 308 -5.42 -1.81 -10.47
C GLU A 308 -5.64 -2.41 -9.08
N ASP A 309 -5.33 -1.61 -8.06
CA ASP A 309 -6.00 -1.68 -6.77
C ASP A 309 -7.07 -0.59 -6.68
N PRO A 310 -8.13 -0.78 -5.88
CA PRO A 310 -9.17 0.23 -5.72
C PRO A 310 -8.56 1.55 -5.23
N ASP A 311 -9.04 2.64 -5.79
CA ASP A 311 -8.55 3.99 -5.56
C ASP A 311 -8.70 4.39 -4.07
N ASN A 312 -7.61 4.60 -3.35
CA ASN A 312 -7.57 4.95 -1.92
C ASN A 312 -7.62 6.47 -1.68
N ASN A 313 -8.27 7.24 -2.54
CA ASN A 313 -8.38 8.70 -2.40
C ASN A 313 -9.46 9.08 -1.36
N VAL A 314 -9.24 8.76 -0.11
CA VAL A 314 -10.13 9.19 0.97
C VAL A 314 -9.81 10.62 1.38
N VAL A 315 -10.81 11.50 1.36
CA VAL A 315 -10.69 12.86 1.87
C VAL A 315 -11.02 12.86 3.35
N TYR A 316 -10.08 13.29 4.17
CA TYR A 316 -10.25 13.43 5.61
C TYR A 316 -10.47 14.90 5.99
N ARG A 317 -11.43 15.14 6.89
CA ARG A 317 -11.50 16.38 7.65
C ARG A 317 -10.45 16.33 8.76
N VAL A 318 -9.90 17.49 9.10
CA VAL A 318 -9.02 17.61 10.28
C VAL A 318 -9.75 18.45 11.33
N ALA A 319 -9.90 17.90 12.52
CA ALA A 319 -10.49 18.58 13.66
C ALA A 319 -9.56 18.48 14.87
N SER A 320 -9.31 19.61 15.54
CA SER A 320 -8.56 19.62 16.79
C SER A 320 -9.52 19.49 17.98
N ALA A 321 -9.12 18.74 19.00
CA ALA A 321 -9.88 18.59 20.23
C ALA A 321 -8.96 18.71 21.45
N SER A 322 -9.35 19.58 22.39
CA SER A 322 -8.68 19.77 23.68
C SER A 322 -9.56 19.31 24.85
N THR A 323 -10.83 19.10 24.60
CA THR A 323 -11.82 18.64 25.56
C THR A 323 -12.54 17.37 25.12
N GLN A 324 -13.14 16.66 26.06
CA GLN A 324 -13.96 15.46 25.79
C GLN A 324 -15.12 15.77 24.82
N ALA A 325 -15.77 16.92 24.97
CA ALA A 325 -16.91 17.31 24.13
C ALA A 325 -16.48 17.56 22.68
N GLU A 326 -15.34 18.21 22.46
CA GLU A 326 -14.77 18.43 21.13
C GLU A 326 -14.38 17.12 20.47
N MET A 327 -13.69 16.22 21.20
CA MET A 327 -13.36 14.89 20.68
C MET A 327 -14.63 14.13 20.25
N THR A 328 -15.67 14.11 21.10
CA THR A 328 -16.92 13.40 20.80
C THR A 328 -17.61 13.98 19.56
N THR A 329 -17.63 15.31 19.43
CA THR A 329 -18.23 16.00 18.28
C THR A 329 -17.47 15.71 16.99
N ALA A 330 -16.14 15.74 17.05
CA ALA A 330 -15.29 15.44 15.89
C ALA A 330 -15.40 13.97 15.48
N ALA A 331 -15.39 13.04 16.44
CA ALA A 331 -15.50 11.61 16.20
C ALA A 331 -16.87 11.16 15.66
N ALA A 332 -17.89 12.01 15.74
CA ALA A 332 -19.21 11.75 15.13
C ALA A 332 -19.25 12.03 13.62
N GLN A 333 -18.18 12.58 13.02
CA GLN A 333 -18.10 12.90 11.60
C GLN A 333 -17.23 11.86 10.87
N PRO A 334 -17.70 11.26 9.78
CA PRO A 334 -16.93 10.25 9.06
C PRO A 334 -15.67 10.85 8.44
N ASN A 335 -14.66 9.99 8.20
CA ASN A 335 -13.39 10.36 7.61
C ASN A 335 -12.77 11.61 8.28
N THR A 336 -12.68 11.60 9.60
CA THR A 336 -12.15 12.73 10.39
C THR A 336 -10.87 12.32 11.09
N ILE A 337 -9.79 13.07 10.89
CA ILE A 337 -8.59 13.03 11.72
C ILE A 337 -8.85 13.96 12.91
N VAL A 338 -8.95 13.36 14.09
CA VAL A 338 -9.14 14.08 15.37
C VAL A 338 -7.77 14.28 16.01
N LYS A 339 -7.21 15.48 15.89
CA LYS A 339 -5.94 15.85 16.53
C LYS A 339 -6.21 16.24 17.99
N LEU A 340 -5.76 15.38 18.90
CA LEU A 340 -5.97 15.49 20.33
C LEU A 340 -4.86 16.30 21.00
N ALA A 341 -5.22 17.30 21.80
CA ALA A 341 -4.29 17.95 22.72
C ALA A 341 -3.99 17.04 23.93
N PRO A 342 -2.88 17.27 24.67
CA PRO A 342 -2.56 16.51 25.87
C PRO A 342 -3.72 16.49 26.88
N ASN A 343 -4.34 15.32 27.06
CA ASN A 343 -5.47 15.09 27.97
C ASN A 343 -5.80 13.59 28.06
N ILE A 344 -6.74 13.25 28.92
CA ILE A 344 -7.36 11.93 29.00
C ILE A 344 -8.77 12.02 28.43
N TYR A 345 -9.03 11.29 27.35
CA TYR A 345 -10.32 11.21 26.68
C TYR A 345 -10.96 9.85 26.89
N THR A 346 -12.28 9.78 26.91
CA THR A 346 -13.01 8.53 27.02
C THR A 346 -13.77 8.22 25.74
N LEU A 347 -13.47 7.08 25.12
CA LEU A 347 -14.19 6.56 23.96
C LEU A 347 -15.20 5.51 24.44
N SER A 348 -16.45 5.93 24.67
CA SER A 348 -17.54 5.07 25.14
C SER A 348 -18.63 4.84 24.09
N THR A 349 -18.57 5.54 22.96
CA THR A 349 -19.51 5.41 21.84
C THR A 349 -18.72 5.13 20.56
N ALA A 350 -19.36 4.43 19.62
CA ALA A 350 -18.77 4.16 18.31
C ALA A 350 -18.40 5.48 17.60
N PRO A 351 -17.16 5.66 17.17
CA PRO A 351 -16.82 6.74 16.26
C PRO A 351 -17.48 6.50 14.89
N ALA A 352 -17.66 7.56 14.12
CA ALA A 352 -18.09 7.44 12.73
C ALA A 352 -17.04 6.70 11.90
N ASP A 353 -17.47 6.20 10.75
CA ASP A 353 -16.60 5.42 9.84
C ASP A 353 -15.39 6.23 9.37
N GLY A 354 -14.20 5.60 9.40
CA GLY A 354 -12.95 6.22 8.97
C GLY A 354 -12.37 7.28 9.90
N VAL A 355 -12.80 7.35 11.16
CA VAL A 355 -12.21 8.28 12.15
C VAL A 355 -10.82 7.81 12.57
N ILE A 356 -9.87 8.76 12.62
CA ILE A 356 -8.51 8.54 13.10
C ILE A 356 -8.25 9.50 14.26
N PHE A 357 -7.89 8.95 15.41
CA PHE A 357 -7.44 9.73 16.56
C PHE A 357 -5.91 9.82 16.54
N THR A 358 -5.37 11.03 16.65
CA THR A 358 -3.92 11.25 16.65
C THR A 358 -3.51 12.30 17.69
N SER A 359 -2.26 12.28 18.13
CA SER A 359 -1.67 13.31 18.98
C SER A 359 -0.21 13.56 18.64
N ASP A 360 0.38 14.60 19.24
CA ASP A 360 1.79 14.90 19.07
C ASP A 360 2.69 14.03 19.98
N ASP A 361 2.15 13.51 21.10
CA ASP A 361 2.90 12.70 22.06
C ASP A 361 1.98 11.68 22.77
N PRO A 362 2.21 10.36 22.57
CA PRO A 362 1.40 9.33 23.21
C PRO A 362 1.56 9.30 24.76
N ALA A 363 2.65 9.81 25.30
CA ALA A 363 2.85 9.83 26.74
C ALA A 363 1.95 10.83 27.47
N THR A 364 1.47 11.85 26.77
CA THR A 364 0.64 12.92 27.33
C THR A 364 -0.83 12.83 26.93
N THR A 365 -1.16 11.98 25.95
CA THR A 365 -2.52 11.89 25.39
C THR A 365 -3.04 10.46 25.48
N THR A 366 -4.10 10.27 26.28
CA THR A 366 -4.69 8.94 26.52
C THR A 366 -6.12 8.87 26.03
N ILE A 367 -6.46 7.80 25.31
CA ILE A 367 -7.84 7.41 24.99
C ILE A 367 -8.20 6.18 25.83
N ARG A 368 -9.12 6.36 26.78
CA ARG A 368 -9.69 5.28 27.58
C ARG A 368 -10.86 4.64 26.89
N ILE A 369 -10.85 3.32 26.79
CA ILE A 369 -11.95 2.49 26.29
C ILE A 369 -12.46 1.65 27.46
N PRO A 370 -13.45 2.14 28.24
CA PRO A 370 -13.88 1.49 29.49
C PRO A 370 -14.84 0.32 29.27
N ALA A 371 -15.45 0.23 28.08
CA ALA A 371 -16.45 -0.77 27.69
C ALA A 371 -16.27 -1.15 26.21
N PRO A 372 -16.89 -2.24 25.74
CA PRO A 372 -16.84 -2.62 24.32
C PRO A 372 -17.33 -1.49 23.41
N VAL A 373 -16.58 -1.19 22.36
CA VAL A 373 -16.93 -0.21 21.33
C VAL A 373 -16.97 -0.93 19.99
N THR A 374 -18.13 -0.90 19.32
CA THR A 374 -18.26 -1.42 17.96
C THR A 374 -17.97 -0.28 16.97
N ALA A 375 -17.07 -0.49 16.04
CA ALA A 375 -16.73 0.48 15.00
C ALA A 375 -16.64 -0.24 13.64
N THR A 376 -16.78 0.50 12.53
CA THR A 376 -16.58 -0.07 11.19
C THR A 376 -15.12 0.02 10.78
N ASN A 377 -14.59 1.25 10.67
CA ASN A 377 -13.18 1.50 10.44
C ASN A 377 -12.72 2.61 11.40
N VAL A 378 -11.64 2.35 12.14
CA VAL A 378 -11.10 3.32 13.10
C VAL A 378 -9.58 3.21 13.18
N GLY A 379 -8.90 4.35 13.33
CA GLY A 379 -7.46 4.46 13.49
C GLY A 379 -7.08 5.14 14.80
N PHE A 380 -5.95 4.71 15.36
CA PHE A 380 -5.27 5.34 16.48
C PHE A 380 -3.81 5.53 16.10
N ASP A 381 -3.31 6.74 16.20
CA ASP A 381 -1.93 7.03 15.84
C ASP A 381 -1.30 7.95 16.89
N ASN A 382 -0.14 7.54 17.39
CA ASN A 382 0.64 8.32 18.36
C ASN A 382 -0.17 8.73 19.63
N VAL A 383 -0.97 7.83 20.18
CA VAL A 383 -1.76 8.00 21.41
C VAL A 383 -1.57 6.83 22.36
N THR A 384 -1.76 7.04 23.66
CA THR A 384 -1.96 5.92 24.58
C THR A 384 -3.39 5.44 24.50
N VAL A 385 -3.59 4.14 24.27
CA VAL A 385 -4.90 3.48 24.35
C VAL A 385 -4.95 2.64 25.62
N GLU A 386 -5.85 3.01 26.53
CA GLU A 386 -6.01 2.36 27.84
C GLU A 386 -7.31 1.57 27.90
N THR A 387 -7.23 0.28 28.24
CA THR A 387 -8.38 -0.57 28.54
C THR A 387 -8.28 -1.13 29.97
N PRO A 388 -9.39 -1.50 30.62
CA PRO A 388 -9.31 -2.25 31.88
C PRO A 388 -8.75 -3.67 31.66
N ASN A 389 -8.26 -4.29 32.74
CA ASN A 389 -7.88 -5.70 32.74
C ASN A 389 -9.17 -6.58 32.83
N ALA A 390 -10.04 -6.45 31.84
CA ALA A 390 -11.31 -7.15 31.76
C ALA A 390 -11.48 -7.81 30.40
N ASN A 391 -12.27 -8.89 30.37
CA ASN A 391 -12.59 -9.57 29.14
C ASN A 391 -13.60 -8.75 28.31
N TYR A 392 -13.52 -8.88 26.98
CA TYR A 392 -14.45 -8.29 26.01
C TYR A 392 -14.47 -6.76 25.98
N VAL A 393 -13.41 -6.09 26.43
CA VAL A 393 -13.30 -4.62 26.35
C VAL A 393 -12.26 -4.22 25.31
N GLY A 394 -12.66 -3.42 24.34
CA GLY A 394 -11.82 -2.93 23.23
C GLY A 394 -12.67 -2.59 22.01
N ILE A 395 -12.04 -2.41 20.89
CA ILE A 395 -12.73 -2.21 19.60
C ILE A 395 -13.16 -3.58 19.05
N GLN A 396 -14.45 -3.70 18.73
CA GLN A 396 -15.07 -4.97 18.34
C GLN A 396 -15.83 -4.83 17.03
N HIS A 397 -15.98 -5.95 16.32
CA HIS A 397 -16.74 -6.08 15.06
C HIS A 397 -16.33 -5.07 13.98
N ALA A 398 -15.08 -4.59 14.02
CA ALA A 398 -14.59 -3.65 13.06
C ALA A 398 -14.14 -4.36 11.77
N ALA A 399 -14.50 -3.79 10.62
CA ALA A 399 -13.94 -4.24 9.35
C ALA A 399 -12.43 -3.98 9.30
N THR A 400 -11.99 -2.82 9.87
CA THR A 400 -10.57 -2.50 10.02
C THR A 400 -10.33 -1.64 11.26
N VAL A 401 -9.36 -2.08 12.09
CA VAL A 401 -8.81 -1.25 13.19
C VAL A 401 -7.32 -1.12 12.98
N LYS A 402 -6.80 0.10 13.01
CA LYS A 402 -5.36 0.31 12.92
C LYS A 402 -4.82 1.11 14.10
N TYR A 403 -3.71 0.62 14.67
CA TYR A 403 -2.93 1.29 15.70
C TYR A 403 -1.52 1.51 15.15
N SER A 404 -1.03 2.74 15.21
CA SER A 404 0.33 3.08 14.79
C SER A 404 1.01 3.93 15.87
N HIS A 405 2.26 3.59 16.21
CA HIS A 405 3.05 4.32 17.20
C HIS A 405 2.36 4.50 18.56
N CYS A 406 1.42 3.62 18.90
CA CYS A 406 0.63 3.72 20.11
C CYS A 406 1.31 3.05 21.30
N ILE A 407 1.04 3.59 22.50
CA ILE A 407 1.24 2.87 23.77
C ILE A 407 -0.08 2.23 24.14
N ILE A 408 -0.11 0.92 24.33
CA ILE A 408 -1.33 0.17 24.63
C ILE A 408 -1.23 -0.44 26.02
N THR A 409 -2.14 -0.05 26.90
CA THR A 409 -2.12 -0.45 28.31
C THR A 409 -3.41 -1.19 28.70
N GLY A 410 -3.29 -2.03 29.75
CA GLY A 410 -4.39 -2.89 30.18
C GLY A 410 -4.49 -4.17 29.36
N GLN A 411 -5.71 -4.71 29.19
CA GLN A 411 -5.96 -5.92 28.41
C GLN A 411 -6.96 -5.64 27.28
N PRO A 412 -6.54 -5.03 26.17
CA PRO A 412 -7.42 -4.86 25.03
C PRO A 412 -7.87 -6.22 24.49
N PHE A 413 -9.15 -6.25 24.09
CA PHE A 413 -9.80 -7.42 23.56
C PHE A 413 -10.20 -7.16 22.11
N SER A 414 -9.48 -7.77 21.17
CA SER A 414 -9.79 -7.67 19.74
C SER A 414 -10.77 -8.80 19.37
N TYR A 415 -12.04 -8.43 19.13
CA TYR A 415 -13.09 -9.41 18.83
C TYR A 415 -13.70 -9.17 17.45
N ALA A 416 -13.69 -10.24 16.62
CA ALA A 416 -14.30 -10.25 15.29
C ALA A 416 -13.91 -9.03 14.42
N ALA A 417 -12.66 -8.59 14.52
CA ALA A 417 -12.15 -7.41 13.83
C ALA A 417 -10.86 -7.74 13.10
N ASP A 418 -10.69 -7.21 11.89
CA ASP A 418 -9.38 -7.16 11.25
C ASP A 418 -8.59 -6.01 11.90
N ALA A 419 -7.44 -6.32 12.48
CA ALA A 419 -6.64 -5.36 13.24
C ALA A 419 -5.17 -5.38 12.82
N VAL A 420 -4.58 -4.18 12.75
CA VAL A 420 -3.16 -3.99 12.47
C VAL A 420 -2.54 -3.10 13.55
N TYR A 421 -1.44 -3.55 14.11
CA TYR A 421 -0.62 -2.83 15.08
C TYR A 421 0.75 -2.61 14.46
N ASP A 422 1.10 -1.36 14.17
CA ASP A 422 2.38 -0.98 13.58
C ASP A 422 3.19 -0.17 14.58
N ASN A 423 4.39 -0.63 14.89
CA ASN A 423 5.34 0.06 15.78
C ASN A 423 4.73 0.47 17.14
N CYS A 424 3.91 -0.42 17.74
CA CYS A 424 3.24 -0.19 19.01
C CYS A 424 3.99 -0.79 20.19
N THR A 425 3.86 -0.16 21.37
CA THR A 425 4.34 -0.69 22.65
C THR A 425 3.15 -1.12 23.51
N PHE A 426 3.11 -2.40 23.86
CA PHE A 426 2.12 -2.98 24.78
C PHE A 426 2.72 -3.07 26.19
N GLU A 427 2.00 -2.57 27.19
CA GLU A 427 2.43 -2.58 28.58
C GLU A 427 1.37 -3.19 29.49
N GLN A 428 1.73 -4.28 30.20
CA GLN A 428 0.85 -4.96 31.14
C GLN A 428 1.58 -5.20 32.46
N THR A 429 1.10 -4.57 33.51
CA THR A 429 1.70 -4.67 34.86
C THR A 429 1.10 -5.79 35.70
N SER A 430 -0.07 -6.32 35.32
CA SER A 430 -0.72 -7.45 36.03
C SER A 430 -0.23 -8.78 35.48
N ASN A 431 0.16 -9.69 36.35
CA ASN A 431 0.50 -11.07 35.98
C ASN A 431 -0.75 -11.96 35.71
N SER A 432 -1.95 -11.49 36.00
CA SER A 432 -3.20 -12.20 35.73
C SER A 432 -3.83 -11.85 34.38
N ALA A 433 -3.44 -10.74 33.75
CA ALA A 433 -3.96 -10.25 32.48
C ALA A 433 -2.90 -10.37 31.35
N TYR A 434 -3.38 -10.38 30.11
CA TYR A 434 -2.55 -10.38 28.89
C TYR A 434 -2.31 -8.94 28.42
N ASN A 435 -1.23 -8.71 27.65
CA ASN A 435 -1.07 -7.46 26.88
C ASN A 435 -2.19 -7.28 25.86
N ILE A 436 -2.64 -8.38 25.28
CA ILE A 436 -3.78 -8.40 24.37
C ILE A 436 -4.39 -9.80 24.31
N TRP A 437 -5.70 -9.84 24.19
CA TRP A 437 -6.43 -11.06 23.88
C TRP A 437 -7.13 -10.91 22.53
N THR A 438 -6.70 -11.67 21.53
CA THR A 438 -7.39 -11.75 20.24
C THR A 438 -8.45 -12.83 20.31
N TYR A 439 -9.69 -12.47 19.99
CA TYR A 439 -10.82 -13.41 20.12
C TYR A 439 -11.66 -13.38 18.86
N GLY A 440 -11.56 -14.43 18.08
CA GLY A 440 -12.34 -14.53 16.87
C GLY A 440 -12.07 -13.43 15.83
N SER A 441 -10.89 -12.83 15.83
CA SER A 441 -10.45 -11.91 14.78
C SER A 441 -10.20 -12.69 13.50
N THR A 442 -10.60 -12.13 12.35
CA THR A 442 -10.35 -12.77 11.05
C THR A 442 -8.89 -12.64 10.66
N ASN A 443 -8.33 -11.43 10.76
CA ASN A 443 -6.89 -11.22 10.59
C ASN A 443 -6.41 -10.21 11.63
N ILE A 444 -5.28 -10.52 12.26
CA ILE A 444 -4.61 -9.60 13.17
C ILE A 444 -3.11 -9.63 12.87
N THR A 445 -2.53 -8.44 12.70
CA THR A 445 -1.11 -8.30 12.36
C THR A 445 -0.43 -7.35 13.34
N PHE A 446 0.74 -7.76 13.81
CA PHE A 446 1.63 -6.96 14.63
C PHE A 446 2.95 -6.80 13.88
N ASN A 447 3.32 -5.57 13.55
CA ASN A 447 4.57 -5.24 12.89
C ASN A 447 5.42 -4.38 13.82
N ASP A 448 6.69 -4.76 14.00
CA ASP A 448 7.69 -4.01 14.76
C ASP A 448 7.22 -3.62 16.18
N CYS A 449 6.40 -4.48 16.81
CA CYS A 449 5.81 -4.21 18.12
C CYS A 449 6.67 -4.69 19.28
N THR A 450 6.61 -3.94 20.40
CA THR A 450 7.24 -4.31 21.67
C THR A 450 6.18 -4.68 22.69
N PHE A 451 6.29 -5.86 23.29
CA PHE A 451 5.39 -6.35 24.34
C PHE A 451 6.16 -6.44 25.67
N ARG A 452 5.74 -5.67 26.67
CA ARG A 452 6.25 -5.71 28.03
C ARG A 452 5.15 -6.14 28.97
N CYS A 453 5.34 -7.23 29.69
CA CYS A 453 4.32 -7.75 30.58
C CYS A 453 4.89 -8.23 31.93
N ALA A 454 4.01 -8.40 32.92
CA ALA A 454 4.37 -9.06 34.17
C ALA A 454 4.57 -10.57 33.97
N GLY A 455 3.81 -11.23 33.08
CA GLY A 455 3.97 -12.67 32.86
C GLY A 455 3.13 -13.28 31.74
N LYS A 456 2.12 -12.57 31.25
CA LYS A 456 1.24 -13.03 30.15
C LYS A 456 1.24 -11.97 29.07
N SER A 457 1.70 -12.32 27.86
CA SER A 457 1.76 -11.33 26.79
C SER A 457 0.59 -11.43 25.83
N VAL A 458 0.56 -12.36 24.91
CA VAL A 458 -0.50 -12.47 23.90
C VAL A 458 -1.29 -13.77 24.08
N LEU A 459 -2.62 -13.69 24.00
CA LEU A 459 -3.47 -14.86 23.83
C LEU A 459 -4.15 -14.78 22.46
N VAL A 460 -3.78 -15.67 21.57
CA VAL A 460 -4.47 -15.89 20.29
C VAL A 460 -5.52 -16.98 20.50
N TYR A 461 -6.79 -16.56 20.49
CA TYR A 461 -7.91 -17.46 20.77
C TYR A 461 -8.82 -17.55 19.56
N ASN A 462 -8.96 -18.75 19.02
CA ASN A 462 -9.90 -19.02 17.94
C ASN A 462 -11.26 -19.47 18.51
N GLU A 463 -12.31 -18.79 18.09
CA GLU A 463 -13.68 -19.21 18.35
C GLU A 463 -14.29 -19.86 17.12
N GLY A 464 -15.00 -20.96 17.31
CA GLY A 464 -15.44 -21.88 16.24
C GLY A 464 -16.33 -21.30 15.13
N ALA A 465 -16.84 -20.09 15.29
CA ALA A 465 -17.64 -19.41 14.26
C ALA A 465 -16.79 -18.67 13.22
N ILE A 466 -15.49 -18.46 13.46
CA ILE A 466 -14.63 -17.65 12.60
C ILE A 466 -13.67 -18.54 11.82
N VAL A 467 -13.91 -18.60 10.52
CA VAL A 467 -13.11 -19.35 9.54
C VAL A 467 -11.98 -18.48 8.97
N ASN A 468 -10.85 -19.09 8.67
CA ASN A 468 -9.67 -18.47 8.06
C ASN A 468 -9.01 -17.38 8.90
N GLN A 469 -9.02 -17.49 10.22
CA GLN A 469 -8.30 -16.59 11.11
C GLN A 469 -6.79 -16.73 10.90
N THR A 470 -6.11 -15.57 10.78
CA THR A 470 -4.64 -15.50 10.76
C THR A 470 -4.16 -14.47 11.75
N ALA A 471 -3.28 -14.86 12.68
CA ALA A 471 -2.54 -13.95 13.55
C ALA A 471 -1.09 -13.92 13.09
N THR A 472 -0.58 -12.75 12.74
CA THR A 472 0.77 -12.55 12.20
C THR A 472 1.59 -11.65 13.11
N PHE A 473 2.82 -12.05 13.43
CA PHE A 473 3.78 -11.29 14.22
C PHE A 473 5.06 -11.12 13.40
N ASN A 474 5.41 -9.88 13.08
CA ASN A 474 6.60 -9.55 12.32
C ASN A 474 7.53 -8.66 13.16
N ASN A 475 8.79 -9.06 13.33
CA ASN A 475 9.83 -8.30 14.04
C ASN A 475 9.42 -7.89 15.47
N CYS A 476 8.66 -8.70 16.19
CA CYS A 476 8.15 -8.35 17.51
C CYS A 476 9.11 -8.80 18.63
N ALA A 477 9.21 -7.98 19.69
CA ALA A 477 9.98 -8.27 20.88
C ALA A 477 9.07 -8.44 22.11
N PHE A 478 9.19 -9.58 22.81
CA PHE A 478 8.40 -9.91 23.99
C PHE A 478 9.29 -10.00 25.22
N THR A 479 8.92 -9.31 26.31
CA THR A 479 9.65 -9.33 27.57
C THR A 479 8.69 -9.50 28.75
N ALA A 480 8.93 -10.52 29.59
CA ALA A 480 8.22 -10.73 30.84
C ALA A 480 9.14 -10.46 32.04
N SER A 481 8.65 -9.69 33.01
CA SER A 481 9.38 -9.36 34.25
C SER A 481 9.13 -10.35 35.38
N ALA A 482 7.99 -11.05 35.39
CA ALA A 482 7.60 -12.04 36.39
C ALA A 482 6.90 -13.23 35.72
N PRO A 483 7.64 -14.14 35.08
CA PRO A 483 7.08 -15.18 34.23
C PRO A 483 6.17 -16.12 35.01
N VAL A 484 4.99 -16.42 34.43
CA VAL A 484 4.03 -17.39 34.97
C VAL A 484 4.37 -18.77 34.42
N THR A 485 4.41 -19.76 35.31
CA THR A 485 4.68 -21.16 34.94
C THR A 485 3.72 -21.64 33.85
N GLY A 486 4.25 -22.30 32.85
CA GLY A 486 3.47 -22.83 31.73
C GLY A 486 3.02 -21.78 30.71
N LYS A 487 3.61 -20.55 30.71
CA LYS A 487 3.29 -19.48 29.78
C LYS A 487 4.45 -19.16 28.86
N ALA A 488 4.14 -19.03 27.58
CA ALA A 488 5.01 -18.48 26.54
C ALA A 488 4.57 -17.04 26.17
N ALA A 489 5.35 -16.37 25.32
CA ALA A 489 5.02 -15.04 24.84
C ALA A 489 3.69 -15.00 24.06
N ILE A 490 3.51 -15.95 23.14
CA ILE A 490 2.31 -16.12 22.34
C ILE A 490 1.63 -17.42 22.74
N GLU A 491 0.51 -17.34 23.42
CA GLU A 491 -0.32 -18.49 23.74
C GLU A 491 -1.41 -18.68 22.71
N ILE A 492 -1.55 -19.92 22.22
CA ILE A 492 -2.52 -20.30 21.20
C ILE A 492 -3.56 -21.22 21.87
N ASP A 493 -4.84 -20.84 21.76
CA ASP A 493 -5.95 -21.60 22.34
C ASP A 493 -7.15 -21.61 21.40
N SER A 494 -8.08 -22.53 21.59
CA SER A 494 -9.30 -22.65 20.80
C SER A 494 -10.40 -23.33 21.59
N SER A 495 -11.65 -22.93 21.36
CA SER A 495 -12.84 -23.62 21.85
C SER A 495 -13.36 -24.68 20.88
N LEU A 496 -12.73 -24.86 19.71
CA LEU A 496 -13.19 -25.81 18.71
C LEU A 496 -13.11 -27.23 19.21
N PRO A 497 -14.18 -28.04 19.03
CA PRO A 497 -14.11 -29.47 19.27
C PRO A 497 -13.04 -30.12 18.35
N THR A 498 -12.37 -31.14 18.87
CA THR A 498 -11.49 -31.99 18.07
C THR A 498 -12.26 -32.52 16.84
N GLY A 499 -11.75 -32.31 15.64
CA GLY A 499 -12.35 -32.79 14.39
C GLY A 499 -13.05 -31.76 13.52
N VAL A 500 -13.30 -30.53 14.00
CA VAL A 500 -13.86 -29.43 13.17
C VAL A 500 -12.72 -28.66 12.53
N GLY A 501 -12.54 -28.85 11.23
CA GLY A 501 -11.45 -28.23 10.47
C GLY A 501 -11.77 -26.80 10.03
N THR A 502 -11.50 -25.80 10.86
CA THR A 502 -11.43 -24.42 10.42
C THR A 502 -9.96 -24.01 10.28
N PRO A 503 -9.51 -23.51 9.12
CA PRO A 503 -8.15 -23.02 8.96
C PRO A 503 -7.88 -21.90 9.96
N PHE A 504 -6.90 -22.09 10.80
CA PHE A 504 -6.44 -21.16 11.81
C PHE A 504 -4.92 -21.12 11.72
N LYS A 505 -4.33 -19.96 11.54
CA LYS A 505 -2.88 -19.80 11.34
C LYS A 505 -2.30 -18.83 12.37
N VAL A 506 -1.12 -19.17 12.88
CA VAL A 506 -0.27 -18.26 13.63
C VAL A 506 1.08 -18.19 12.93
N VAL A 507 1.45 -17.01 12.44
CA VAL A 507 2.67 -16.77 11.68
C VAL A 507 3.58 -15.86 12.53
N ILE A 508 4.82 -16.30 12.76
CA ILE A 508 5.79 -15.64 13.63
C ILE A 508 7.08 -15.44 12.83
N ASN A 509 7.43 -14.21 12.51
CA ASN A 509 8.59 -13.90 11.69
C ASN A 509 9.55 -12.99 12.47
N ASN A 510 10.81 -13.39 12.61
CA ASN A 510 11.88 -12.61 13.24
C ASN A 510 11.50 -12.04 14.62
N CYS A 511 10.86 -12.85 15.47
CA CYS A 511 10.41 -12.44 16.81
C CYS A 511 11.31 -12.99 17.90
N THR A 512 11.42 -12.24 19.02
CA THR A 512 12.22 -12.63 20.19
C THR A 512 11.37 -12.66 21.45
N ALA A 513 11.67 -13.59 22.38
CA ALA A 513 11.00 -13.72 23.66
C ALA A 513 12.01 -13.89 24.80
N THR A 514 11.90 -13.06 25.84
CA THR A 514 12.77 -13.08 27.02
C THR A 514 11.95 -13.08 28.30
N GLY A 515 12.34 -13.88 29.28
CA GLY A 515 11.72 -13.93 30.61
C GLY A 515 10.46 -14.78 30.69
N PHE A 516 10.06 -15.53 29.67
CA PHE A 516 8.92 -16.44 29.69
C PHE A 516 9.33 -17.85 30.14
N ALA A 517 8.48 -18.50 30.92
CA ALA A 517 8.61 -19.91 31.22
C ALA A 517 7.96 -20.72 30.10
N ASN A 518 8.61 -21.81 29.68
CA ASN A 518 8.06 -22.69 28.66
C ASN A 518 6.69 -23.26 29.08
N GLY A 519 5.80 -23.40 28.12
CA GLY A 519 4.56 -24.10 28.30
C GLY A 519 4.77 -25.61 28.52
N SER A 520 3.75 -26.27 29.10
CA SER A 520 3.73 -27.72 29.34
C SER A 520 3.31 -28.53 28.11
N VAL A 521 2.93 -27.88 27.01
CA VAL A 521 2.47 -28.50 25.75
C VAL A 521 3.51 -28.19 24.66
N SER A 522 3.29 -28.68 23.43
CA SER A 522 4.21 -28.39 22.32
C SER A 522 4.43 -26.88 22.13
N GLY A 523 5.68 -26.46 22.09
CA GLY A 523 6.07 -25.08 21.94
C GLY A 523 7.39 -24.77 22.66
N ASN A 524 7.67 -23.47 22.79
CA ASN A 524 8.87 -22.94 23.44
C ASN A 524 8.55 -21.62 24.15
N SER A 525 9.54 -20.87 24.62
CA SER A 525 9.32 -19.58 25.28
C SER A 525 8.65 -18.53 24.37
N LEU A 526 8.78 -18.65 23.04
CA LEU A 526 8.17 -17.75 22.08
C LEU A 526 6.68 -18.04 21.87
N TRP A 527 6.31 -19.32 21.71
CA TRP A 527 4.92 -19.72 21.54
C TRP A 527 4.59 -21.02 22.29
N ASN A 528 3.32 -21.22 22.58
CA ASN A 528 2.81 -22.41 23.26
C ASN A 528 1.35 -22.65 22.88
N GLU A 529 0.97 -23.92 22.77
CA GLU A 529 -0.40 -24.34 22.54
C GLU A 529 -1.03 -24.80 23.86
N LYS A 530 -2.18 -24.22 24.23
CA LYS A 530 -2.86 -24.54 25.50
C LYS A 530 -3.68 -25.82 25.47
N ARG A 531 -4.33 -26.11 24.35
CA ARG A 531 -5.21 -27.28 24.19
C ARG A 531 -5.06 -27.77 22.76
N GLY A 532 -4.67 -28.96 22.46
CA GLY A 532 -4.47 -29.47 21.10
C GLY A 532 -5.29 -28.76 20.03
N THR A 533 -4.86 -27.58 19.63
CA THR A 533 -5.62 -26.69 18.74
C THR A 533 -5.47 -27.11 17.29
N LYS A 534 -6.41 -26.73 16.44
CA LYS A 534 -6.32 -26.91 14.98
C LYS A 534 -5.43 -25.86 14.30
N ALA A 535 -4.58 -25.16 15.04
CA ALA A 535 -3.70 -24.14 14.50
C ALA A 535 -2.57 -24.76 13.66
N THR A 536 -2.31 -24.12 12.52
CA THR A 536 -1.03 -24.23 11.83
C THR A 536 -0.11 -23.15 12.40
N VAL A 537 1.07 -23.52 12.89
CA VAL A 537 2.07 -22.58 13.40
C VAL A 537 3.25 -22.54 12.43
N ILE A 538 3.58 -21.34 11.95
CA ILE A 538 4.67 -21.09 11.01
C ILE A 538 5.65 -20.14 11.70
N VAL A 539 6.92 -20.53 11.81
CA VAL A 539 7.99 -19.71 12.38
C VAL A 539 9.07 -19.53 11.33
N ASP A 540 9.39 -18.28 10.99
CA ASP A 540 10.38 -17.90 10.00
C ASP A 540 10.23 -18.66 8.66
N GLY A 541 8.99 -18.75 8.20
CA GLY A 541 8.63 -19.46 6.95
C GLY A 541 8.57 -20.98 7.07
N VAL A 542 8.93 -21.57 8.21
CA VAL A 542 8.89 -23.02 8.43
C VAL A 542 7.63 -23.42 9.21
N THR A 543 6.84 -24.35 8.67
CA THR A 543 5.71 -24.93 9.41
C THR A 543 6.23 -25.83 10.53
N VAL A 544 6.12 -25.35 11.78
CA VAL A 544 6.58 -26.09 12.99
C VAL A 544 5.46 -26.91 13.63
N LYS A 545 4.21 -26.64 13.28
CA LYS A 545 3.04 -27.41 13.70
C LYS A 545 1.96 -27.39 12.62
N ASN A 546 1.41 -28.55 12.32
CA ASN A 546 0.20 -28.72 11.51
C ASN A 546 -1.03 -28.92 12.39
N PRO A 547 -2.25 -28.61 11.91
CA PRO A 547 -3.48 -28.93 12.61
C PRO A 547 -3.56 -30.45 12.79
N SER A 548 -3.79 -30.91 14.01
CA SER A 548 -3.96 -32.33 14.35
C SER A 548 -5.41 -32.78 14.21
#